data_a1832fbee2c04965b3e47b18ebfd2eda
#
_entry.id   a1832fbee2c04965b3e47b18ebfd2eda
#
_cell.length_a   1.000
_cell.length_b   1.000
_cell.length_c   1.000
_cell.angle_alpha   90.00
_cell.angle_beta   90.00
_cell.angle_gamma   90.00
#
_symmetry.space_group_name_H-M   'P 1'
#
loop_
_entity.id
_entity.type
_entity.pdbx_description
1 polymer ?
#
loop_
_entity_poly.entity_id
_entity_poly.type
_entity_poly.pdbx_seq_one_letter_code
_entity_poly.pdbx_strand_id
1 'polypeptide(L)'
;MLKYWNFWCTVMTSIAAFIALYLSVRQIKLGNKQQLFDRRLKVYMLVNSIISLCKENYTLLSEKREAEPQLTNDFSFIYLTNNTYMESLAKAIQYPLEQPFHNEFLKKREDLRSMAVEFELIFKGNISLLYSNFLRDYEQTLAAMYQYQIVIKRMKEENSKYPRTLEELSQLFSEKKFRDSLYEALDKLRESYDAVAQEKVENKLRKQLVLI
;
A
#
# COMPACT_ATOMS: atom_id res chain seq x y z
N MET A 1 21.37 38.45 57.60
CA MET A 1 21.63 38.48 56.14
C MET A 1 21.44 37.09 55.46
N LEU A 2 21.96 36.00 55.98
CA LEU A 2 21.86 34.62 55.36
C LEU A 2 20.41 34.10 55.12
N LYS A 3 19.47 34.47 56.04
CA LYS A 3 18.06 33.99 55.93
C LYS A 3 17.30 34.57 54.73
N TYR A 4 17.58 35.82 54.34
CA TYR A 4 17.01 36.44 53.14
C TYR A 4 17.64 35.92 51.85
N TRP A 5 18.92 35.56 51.88
CA TRP A 5 19.62 34.99 50.77
C TRP A 5 19.03 33.60 50.38
N ASN A 6 18.83 32.74 51.38
CA ASN A 6 18.20 31.42 51.15
C ASN A 6 16.77 31.54 50.63
N PHE A 7 16.00 32.51 51.08
CA PHE A 7 14.65 32.75 50.56
C PHE A 7 14.68 33.11 49.06
N TRP A 8 15.52 34.05 48.67
CA TRP A 8 15.64 34.44 47.26
C TRP A 8 16.16 33.31 46.38
N CYS A 9 17.11 32.50 46.82
CA CYS A 9 17.56 31.32 46.14
C CYS A 9 16.43 30.32 45.94
N THR A 10 15.60 30.07 46.92
CA THR A 10 14.44 29.14 46.82
C THR A 10 13.39 29.66 45.82
N VAL A 11 13.11 30.96 45.84
CA VAL A 11 12.19 31.58 44.90
C VAL A 11 12.71 31.45 43.47
N MET A 12 13.98 31.76 43.22
CA MET A 12 14.60 31.66 41.90
C MET A 12 14.63 30.21 41.38
N THR A 13 14.96 29.22 42.21
CA THR A 13 14.94 27.80 41.83
C THR A 13 13.52 27.32 41.53
N SER A 14 12.51 27.78 42.28
CA SER A 14 11.12 27.45 41.98
C SER A 14 10.67 28.02 40.65
N ILE A 15 10.99 29.27 40.33
CA ILE A 15 10.70 29.89 39.04
C ILE A 15 11.39 29.11 37.89
N ALA A 16 12.68 28.79 38.08
CA ALA A 16 13.43 28.03 37.10
C ALA A 16 12.81 26.63 36.84
N ALA A 17 12.33 25.96 37.90
CA ALA A 17 11.65 24.69 37.81
C ALA A 17 10.33 24.79 37.01
N PHE A 18 9.52 25.83 37.21
CA PHE A 18 8.30 26.07 36.46
C PHE A 18 8.59 26.33 34.98
N ILE A 19 9.62 27.15 34.68
CA ILE A 19 10.04 27.40 33.30
C ILE A 19 10.51 26.12 32.66
N ALA A 20 11.32 25.30 33.32
CA ALA A 20 11.79 24.01 32.80
C ALA A 20 10.64 23.05 32.52
N LEU A 21 9.65 22.98 33.41
CA LEU A 21 8.45 22.15 33.20
C LEU A 21 7.63 22.63 32.00
N TYR A 22 7.41 23.93 31.85
CA TYR A 22 6.72 24.51 30.72
C TYR A 22 7.42 24.18 29.39
N LEU A 23 8.74 24.39 29.36
CA LEU A 23 9.55 24.07 28.16
C LEU A 23 9.52 22.58 27.84
N SER A 24 9.58 21.70 28.84
CA SER A 24 9.48 20.26 28.68
C SER A 24 8.14 19.83 28.05
N VAL A 25 7.03 20.36 28.57
CA VAL A 25 5.70 20.09 27.99
C VAL A 25 5.59 20.59 26.53
N ARG A 26 6.14 21.77 26.26
CA ARG A 26 6.19 22.32 24.89
C ARG A 26 7.03 21.42 23.95
N GLN A 27 8.18 20.95 24.42
CA GLN A 27 9.07 20.08 23.67
C GLN A 27 8.41 18.73 23.34
N ILE A 28 7.70 18.12 24.31
CA ILE A 28 6.93 16.89 24.10
C ILE A 28 5.84 17.10 23.02
N LYS A 29 5.09 18.20 23.11
CA LYS A 29 4.06 18.52 22.10
C LYS A 29 4.67 18.70 20.69
N LEU A 30 5.82 19.35 20.60
CA LEU A 30 6.52 19.54 19.33
C LEU A 30 7.03 18.19 18.77
N GLY A 31 7.63 17.36 19.64
CA GLY A 31 8.11 16.02 19.29
C GLY A 31 6.98 15.13 18.75
N ASN A 32 5.82 15.13 19.41
CA ASN A 32 4.66 14.37 18.94
C ASN A 32 4.14 14.86 17.58
N LYS A 33 4.13 16.18 17.34
CA LYS A 33 3.77 16.73 16.02
C LYS A 33 4.76 16.32 14.94
N GLN A 34 6.05 16.37 15.24
CA GLN A 34 7.10 15.95 14.30
C GLN A 34 7.01 14.48 13.98
N GLN A 35 6.84 13.61 14.97
CA GLN A 35 6.65 12.17 14.74
C GLN A 35 5.42 11.88 13.86
N LEU A 36 4.30 12.56 14.10
CA LEU A 36 3.12 12.41 13.27
C LEU A 36 3.36 12.89 11.83
N PHE A 37 4.06 13.99 11.66
CA PHE A 37 4.44 14.51 10.35
C PHE A 37 5.32 13.51 9.59
N ASP A 38 6.36 12.98 10.24
CA ASP A 38 7.29 12.02 9.63
C ASP A 38 6.56 10.73 9.20
N ARG A 39 5.64 10.23 10.04
CA ARG A 39 4.79 9.09 9.70
C ARG A 39 3.90 9.39 8.50
N ARG A 40 3.21 10.53 8.48
CA ARG A 40 2.37 10.95 7.35
C ARG A 40 3.17 11.05 6.06
N LEU A 41 4.33 11.68 6.13
CA LEU A 41 5.20 11.85 4.96
C LEU A 41 5.66 10.48 4.41
N LYS A 42 6.10 9.58 5.29
CA LYS A 42 6.53 8.23 4.89
C LYS A 42 5.42 7.46 4.19
N VAL A 43 4.23 7.40 4.80
CA VAL A 43 3.08 6.68 4.22
C VAL A 43 2.63 7.34 2.92
N TYR A 44 2.58 8.67 2.86
CA TYR A 44 2.27 9.40 1.64
C TYR A 44 3.23 9.06 0.49
N MET A 45 4.54 9.05 0.73
CA MET A 45 5.53 8.73 -0.30
C MET A 45 5.35 7.32 -0.86
N LEU A 46 5.11 6.33 0.01
CA LEU A 46 4.86 4.94 -0.40
C LEU A 46 3.58 4.82 -1.24
N VAL A 47 2.49 5.41 -0.77
CA VAL A 47 1.22 5.39 -1.51
C VAL A 47 1.33 6.11 -2.84
N ASN A 48 2.00 7.26 -2.88
CA ASN A 48 2.21 8.00 -4.12
C ASN A 48 3.06 7.21 -5.13
N SER A 49 4.02 6.41 -4.68
CA SER A 49 4.79 5.53 -5.57
C SER A 49 3.91 4.43 -6.21
N ILE A 50 2.92 3.89 -5.47
CA ILE A 50 1.95 2.93 -6.00
C ILE A 50 0.97 3.62 -6.97
N ILE A 51 0.50 4.82 -6.65
CA ILE A 51 -0.33 5.63 -7.56
C ILE A 51 0.41 5.89 -8.87
N SER A 52 1.71 6.21 -8.80
CA SER A 52 2.53 6.43 -10.01
C SER A 52 2.62 5.16 -10.88
N LEU A 53 2.77 3.98 -10.28
CA LEU A 53 2.71 2.70 -11.03
C LEU A 53 1.36 2.52 -11.75
N CYS A 54 0.26 2.77 -11.05
CA CYS A 54 -1.07 2.67 -11.66
C CYS A 54 -1.26 3.70 -12.78
N LYS A 55 -0.72 4.92 -12.62
CA LYS A 55 -0.75 5.98 -13.63
C LYS A 55 0.03 5.58 -14.89
N GLU A 56 1.26 5.11 -14.72
CA GLU A 56 2.14 4.71 -15.83
C GLU A 56 1.58 3.51 -16.60
N ASN A 57 0.83 2.65 -15.91
CA ASN A 57 0.25 1.43 -16.47
C ASN A 57 -1.28 1.47 -16.55
N TYR A 58 -1.86 2.67 -16.69
CA TYR A 58 -3.32 2.86 -16.70
C TYR A 58 -4.03 2.08 -17.82
N THR A 59 -3.38 1.85 -18.94
CA THR A 59 -3.89 1.04 -20.04
C THR A 59 -4.23 -0.38 -19.59
N LEU A 60 -3.39 -1.01 -18.75
CA LEU A 60 -3.66 -2.35 -18.20
C LEU A 60 -4.93 -2.38 -17.34
N LEU A 61 -5.26 -1.28 -16.67
CA LEU A 61 -6.47 -1.18 -15.84
C LEU A 61 -7.72 -0.93 -16.69
N SER A 62 -7.58 -0.33 -17.87
CA SER A 62 -8.67 0.11 -18.75
C SER A 62 -8.86 -0.73 -19.99
N GLU A 63 -7.98 -1.68 -20.29
CA GLU A 63 -8.09 -2.56 -21.44
C GLU A 63 -9.36 -3.39 -21.42
N LYS A 64 -9.85 -3.70 -22.64
CA LYS A 64 -11.00 -4.55 -22.82
C LYS A 64 -10.69 -5.98 -22.35
N ARG A 65 -11.57 -6.53 -21.53
CA ARG A 65 -11.41 -7.88 -20.96
C ARG A 65 -11.62 -8.95 -22.03
N GLU A 66 -10.65 -9.84 -22.18
CA GLU A 66 -10.73 -10.95 -23.11
C GLU A 66 -11.58 -12.10 -22.53
N ALA A 67 -12.28 -12.81 -23.42
CA ALA A 67 -13.05 -13.98 -23.02
C ALA A 67 -12.19 -15.24 -22.85
N GLU A 68 -10.96 -15.24 -23.39
CA GLU A 68 -10.04 -16.37 -23.39
C GLU A 68 -9.01 -16.30 -22.26
N PRO A 69 -8.41 -17.43 -21.86
CA PRO A 69 -7.34 -17.45 -20.86
C PRO A 69 -6.14 -16.60 -21.27
N GLN A 70 -5.68 -15.73 -20.36
CA GLN A 70 -4.49 -14.92 -20.56
C GLN A 70 -3.24 -15.72 -20.24
N LEU A 71 -2.48 -16.11 -21.24
CA LEU A 71 -1.24 -16.89 -21.06
C LEU A 71 -0.04 -16.04 -20.58
N THR A 72 -0.20 -14.71 -20.50
CA THR A 72 0.86 -13.73 -20.21
C THR A 72 0.55 -12.81 -19.03
N ASN A 73 -0.17 -13.32 -18.01
CA ASN A 73 -0.53 -12.56 -16.81
C ASN A 73 0.68 -12.02 -16.00
N ASP A 74 1.84 -12.67 -16.12
CA ASP A 74 3.10 -12.26 -15.50
C ASP A 74 3.55 -10.86 -15.91
N PHE A 75 3.33 -10.43 -17.15
CA PHE A 75 3.64 -9.04 -17.56
C PHE A 75 2.81 -8.01 -16.81
N SER A 76 1.49 -8.20 -16.71
CA SER A 76 0.62 -7.29 -15.99
C SER A 76 1.01 -7.17 -14.51
N PHE A 77 1.40 -8.28 -13.89
CA PHE A 77 1.88 -8.29 -12.52
C PHE A 77 3.19 -7.49 -12.38
N ILE A 78 4.17 -7.71 -13.26
CA ILE A 78 5.45 -7.01 -13.26
C ILE A 78 5.22 -5.50 -13.38
N TYR A 79 4.39 -5.05 -14.31
CA TYR A 79 4.13 -3.62 -14.49
C TYR A 79 3.53 -2.95 -13.26
N LEU A 80 2.65 -3.63 -12.53
CA LEU A 80 2.07 -3.10 -11.29
C LEU A 80 2.98 -3.25 -10.07
N THR A 81 4.13 -3.92 -10.18
CA THR A 81 5.10 -4.12 -9.08
C THR A 81 6.49 -3.53 -9.38
N ASN A 82 6.66 -2.81 -10.48
CA ASN A 82 7.94 -2.30 -10.96
C ASN A 82 8.38 -1.02 -10.22
N ASN A 83 8.59 -1.12 -8.90
CA ASN A 83 9.25 -0.09 -8.11
C ASN A 83 10.06 -0.71 -6.97
N THR A 84 10.95 0.07 -6.35
CA THR A 84 11.85 -0.41 -5.28
C THR A 84 11.10 -0.97 -4.06
N TYR A 85 9.91 -0.46 -3.76
CA TYR A 85 9.09 -0.96 -2.66
C TYR A 85 8.49 -2.35 -2.94
N MET A 86 8.20 -2.66 -4.22
CA MET A 86 7.59 -3.90 -4.66
C MET A 86 8.56 -4.89 -5.31
N GLU A 87 9.84 -4.54 -5.46
CA GLU A 87 10.85 -5.33 -6.18
C GLU A 87 10.94 -6.79 -5.70
N SER A 88 10.78 -7.03 -4.39
CA SER A 88 10.80 -8.38 -3.83
C SER A 88 9.71 -9.31 -4.38
N LEU A 89 8.63 -8.75 -4.96
CA LEU A 89 7.54 -9.54 -5.52
C LEU A 89 7.85 -10.13 -6.91
N ALA A 90 8.84 -9.60 -7.62
CA ALA A 90 9.20 -10.08 -8.97
C ALA A 90 9.48 -11.59 -8.98
N LYS A 91 10.22 -12.09 -7.99
CA LYS A 91 10.51 -13.52 -7.85
C LYS A 91 9.30 -14.36 -7.46
N ALA A 92 8.35 -13.80 -6.72
CA ALA A 92 7.13 -14.50 -6.34
C ALA A 92 6.25 -14.86 -7.54
N ILE A 93 6.29 -14.04 -8.63
CA ILE A 93 5.59 -14.33 -9.88
C ILE A 93 6.24 -15.50 -10.61
N GLN A 94 7.57 -15.47 -10.66
CA GLN A 94 8.35 -16.47 -11.38
C GLN A 94 8.26 -17.84 -10.69
N TYR A 95 8.27 -17.84 -9.33
CA TYR A 95 8.28 -19.03 -8.49
C TYR A 95 7.09 -19.03 -7.50
N PRO A 96 5.83 -19.05 -7.99
CA PRO A 96 4.68 -19.02 -7.12
C PRO A 96 4.64 -20.29 -6.24
N LEU A 97 4.28 -20.10 -4.97
CA LEU A 97 4.24 -21.12 -3.91
C LEU A 97 5.59 -21.63 -3.44
N GLU A 98 6.71 -21.27 -4.05
CA GLU A 98 8.05 -21.66 -3.60
C GLU A 98 8.53 -20.75 -2.46
N GLN A 99 9.23 -21.35 -1.49
CA GLN A 99 9.86 -20.60 -0.40
C GLN A 99 11.27 -20.14 -0.83
N PRO A 100 11.71 -18.94 -0.41
CA PRO A 100 11.05 -17.99 0.51
C PRO A 100 10.04 -17.02 -0.16
N PHE A 101 9.91 -17.05 -1.48
CA PHE A 101 9.19 -16.04 -2.28
C PHE A 101 7.70 -15.95 -1.93
N HIS A 102 7.07 -17.09 -1.63
CA HIS A 102 5.69 -17.09 -1.18
C HIS A 102 5.50 -16.34 0.15
N ASN A 103 6.40 -16.54 1.12
CA ASN A 103 6.36 -15.81 2.38
C ASN A 103 6.62 -14.30 2.20
N GLU A 104 7.51 -13.92 1.28
CA GLU A 104 7.76 -12.51 0.95
C GLU A 104 6.52 -11.85 0.35
N PHE A 105 5.81 -12.57 -0.51
CA PHE A 105 4.53 -12.12 -1.06
C PHE A 105 3.48 -11.91 0.03
N LEU A 106 3.31 -12.86 0.94
CA LEU A 106 2.36 -12.75 2.04
C LEU A 106 2.69 -11.55 2.96
N LYS A 107 3.96 -11.38 3.33
CA LYS A 107 4.42 -10.23 4.13
C LYS A 107 4.09 -8.91 3.44
N LYS A 108 4.36 -8.81 2.13
CA LYS A 108 4.06 -7.58 1.38
C LYS A 108 2.56 -7.27 1.35
N ARG A 109 1.71 -8.29 1.24
CA ARG A 109 0.26 -8.11 1.35
C ARG A 109 -0.16 -7.60 2.73
N GLU A 110 0.41 -8.14 3.80
CA GLU A 110 0.17 -7.67 5.16
C GLU A 110 0.66 -6.23 5.37
N ASP A 111 1.82 -5.88 4.81
CA ASP A 111 2.35 -4.52 4.83
C ASP A 111 1.39 -3.53 4.15
N LEU A 112 0.83 -3.88 2.98
CA LEU A 112 -0.14 -3.05 2.26
C LEU A 112 -1.45 -2.87 3.06
N ARG A 113 -1.96 -3.94 3.67
CA ARG A 113 -3.14 -3.87 4.54
C ARG A 113 -2.90 -3.01 5.76
N SER A 114 -1.74 -3.17 6.39
CA SER A 114 -1.33 -2.36 7.54
C SER A 114 -1.20 -0.90 7.16
N MET A 115 -0.64 -0.60 5.99
CA MET A 115 -0.53 0.75 5.45
C MET A 115 -1.91 1.37 5.19
N ALA A 116 -2.88 0.60 4.68
CA ALA A 116 -4.25 1.07 4.49
C ALA A 116 -4.90 1.49 5.82
N VAL A 117 -4.74 0.68 6.87
CA VAL A 117 -5.22 0.99 8.22
C VAL A 117 -4.46 2.19 8.81
N GLU A 118 -3.14 2.23 8.66
CA GLU A 118 -2.35 3.37 9.14
C GLU A 118 -2.79 4.68 8.47
N PHE A 119 -3.08 4.64 7.17
CA PHE A 119 -3.57 5.82 6.44
C PHE A 119 -4.89 6.35 7.03
N GLU A 120 -5.82 5.48 7.39
CA GLU A 120 -7.07 5.87 8.06
C GLU A 120 -6.84 6.52 9.43
N LEU A 121 -5.84 6.05 10.17
CA LEU A 121 -5.56 6.56 11.52
C LEU A 121 -4.84 7.90 11.53
N ILE A 122 -3.95 8.16 10.57
CA ILE A 122 -3.09 9.35 10.57
C ILE A 122 -3.62 10.51 9.72
N PHE A 123 -4.49 10.24 8.74
CA PHE A 123 -5.16 11.25 7.94
C PHE A 123 -6.63 11.39 8.33
N LYS A 124 -7.23 12.54 8.06
CA LYS A 124 -8.59 12.84 8.50
C LYS A 124 -9.57 12.98 7.33
N GLY A 125 -10.83 12.61 7.60
CA GLY A 125 -11.96 12.83 6.69
C GLY A 125 -12.03 11.83 5.55
N ASN A 126 -12.87 12.11 4.56
CA ASN A 126 -13.13 11.18 3.44
C ASN A 126 -11.89 10.81 2.61
N ILE A 127 -10.85 11.64 2.65
CA ILE A 127 -9.59 11.39 1.94
C ILE A 127 -8.89 10.15 2.48
N SER A 128 -8.89 9.97 3.81
CA SER A 128 -8.27 8.80 4.42
C SER A 128 -8.91 7.49 3.92
N LEU A 129 -10.23 7.48 3.77
CA LEU A 129 -10.96 6.33 3.25
C LEU A 129 -10.69 6.08 1.76
N LEU A 130 -10.63 7.14 0.94
CA LEU A 130 -10.33 6.99 -0.50
C LEU A 130 -8.98 6.32 -0.72
N TYR A 131 -7.93 6.81 -0.05
CA TYR A 131 -6.58 6.24 -0.18
C TYR A 131 -6.45 4.87 0.46
N SER A 132 -7.12 4.62 1.58
CA SER A 132 -7.16 3.31 2.21
C SER A 132 -7.87 2.27 1.31
N ASN A 133 -9.00 2.62 0.70
CA ASN A 133 -9.68 1.75 -0.26
C ASN A 133 -8.81 1.46 -1.48
N PHE A 134 -8.15 2.49 -2.04
CA PHE A 134 -7.20 2.29 -3.13
C PHE A 134 -6.09 1.28 -2.77
N LEU A 135 -5.51 1.38 -1.57
CA LEU A 135 -4.50 0.43 -1.11
C LEU A 135 -5.03 -1.00 -0.95
N ARG A 136 -6.27 -1.15 -0.46
CA ARG A 136 -6.93 -2.44 -0.34
C ARG A 136 -7.24 -3.06 -1.71
N ASP A 137 -7.75 -2.26 -2.64
CA ASP A 137 -8.05 -2.72 -4.00
C ASP A 137 -6.77 -3.10 -4.74
N TYR A 138 -5.69 -2.33 -4.54
CA TYR A 138 -4.38 -2.67 -5.08
C TYR A 138 -3.84 -4.00 -4.50
N GLU A 139 -3.93 -4.21 -3.19
CA GLU A 139 -3.55 -5.48 -2.55
C GLU A 139 -4.38 -6.66 -3.07
N GLN A 140 -5.70 -6.48 -3.20
CA GLN A 140 -6.60 -7.50 -3.72
C GLN A 140 -6.27 -7.83 -5.18
N THR A 141 -5.94 -6.84 -5.99
CA THR A 141 -5.51 -7.04 -7.38
C THR A 141 -4.23 -7.87 -7.46
N LEU A 142 -3.22 -7.55 -6.64
CA LEU A 142 -2.00 -8.36 -6.57
C LEU A 142 -2.29 -9.81 -6.13
N ALA A 143 -3.22 -10.00 -5.20
CA ALA A 143 -3.62 -11.32 -4.76
C ALA A 143 -4.33 -12.12 -5.86
N ALA A 144 -5.22 -11.48 -6.60
CA ALA A 144 -5.93 -12.09 -7.72
C ALA A 144 -4.96 -12.46 -8.86
N MET A 145 -4.03 -11.56 -9.20
CA MET A 145 -2.97 -11.82 -10.19
C MET A 145 -2.09 -12.99 -9.79
N TYR A 146 -1.67 -13.05 -8.53
CA TYR A 146 -0.84 -14.15 -8.03
C TYR A 146 -1.57 -15.49 -8.08
N GLN A 147 -2.85 -15.51 -7.69
CA GLN A 147 -3.68 -16.73 -7.78
C GLN A 147 -3.87 -17.17 -9.23
N TYR A 148 -4.13 -16.24 -10.12
CA TYR A 148 -4.28 -16.53 -11.54
C TYR A 148 -2.97 -17.06 -12.15
N GLN A 149 -1.82 -16.51 -11.75
CA GLN A 149 -0.51 -17.01 -12.18
C GLN A 149 -0.28 -18.49 -11.79
N ILE A 150 -0.71 -18.89 -10.57
CA ILE A 150 -0.64 -20.28 -10.14
C ILE A 150 -1.47 -21.17 -11.05
N VAL A 151 -2.67 -20.75 -11.41
CA VAL A 151 -3.56 -21.50 -12.30
C VAL A 151 -2.92 -21.66 -13.68
N ILE A 152 -2.44 -20.57 -14.29
CA ILE A 152 -1.76 -20.60 -15.59
C ILE A 152 -0.52 -21.50 -15.56
N LYS A 153 0.29 -21.44 -14.50
CA LYS A 153 1.46 -22.33 -14.35
C LYS A 153 1.04 -23.80 -14.33
N ARG A 154 0.01 -24.15 -13.56
CA ARG A 154 -0.53 -25.52 -13.49
C ARG A 154 -1.09 -26.00 -14.84
N MET A 155 -1.81 -25.13 -15.55
CA MET A 155 -2.30 -25.44 -16.91
C MET A 155 -1.14 -25.74 -17.88
N LYS A 156 -0.07 -24.94 -17.84
CA LYS A 156 1.13 -25.17 -18.66
C LYS A 156 1.83 -26.50 -18.31
N GLU A 157 1.97 -26.79 -17.02
CA GLU A 157 2.58 -28.04 -16.52
C GLU A 157 1.75 -29.28 -16.92
N GLU A 158 0.44 -29.20 -16.81
CA GLU A 158 -0.45 -30.30 -17.24
C GLU A 158 -0.39 -30.52 -18.76
N ASN A 159 -0.45 -29.43 -19.52
CA ASN A 159 -0.37 -29.50 -20.99
C ASN A 159 0.96 -30.08 -21.48
N SER A 160 2.04 -29.88 -20.77
CA SER A 160 3.35 -30.46 -21.10
C SER A 160 3.40 -31.97 -20.91
N LYS A 161 2.60 -32.52 -19.99
CA LYS A 161 2.49 -33.97 -19.73
C LYS A 161 1.45 -34.63 -20.57
N TYR A 162 0.32 -34.00 -20.75
CA TYR A 162 -0.85 -34.48 -21.44
C TYR A 162 -1.38 -33.38 -22.36
N PRO A 163 -1.01 -33.35 -23.64
CA PRO A 163 -1.47 -32.33 -24.56
C PRO A 163 -3.00 -32.27 -24.64
N ARG A 164 -3.56 -31.11 -24.32
CA ARG A 164 -5.00 -30.84 -24.30
C ARG A 164 -5.30 -29.52 -24.99
N THR A 165 -6.55 -29.31 -25.33
CA THR A 165 -7.02 -28.03 -25.85
C THR A 165 -7.04 -26.98 -24.69
N LEU A 166 -6.97 -25.70 -25.04
CA LEU A 166 -7.06 -24.62 -24.09
C LEU A 166 -8.39 -24.64 -23.33
N GLU A 167 -9.48 -25.01 -24.00
CA GLU A 167 -10.81 -25.12 -23.38
C GLU A 167 -10.88 -26.24 -22.34
N GLU A 168 -10.33 -27.41 -22.64
CA GLU A 168 -10.25 -28.52 -21.68
C GLU A 168 -9.42 -28.18 -20.45
N LEU A 169 -8.29 -27.49 -20.63
CA LEU A 169 -7.46 -27.04 -19.55
C LEU A 169 -8.18 -25.98 -18.70
N SER A 170 -8.86 -25.03 -19.33
CA SER A 170 -9.63 -24.00 -18.64
C SER A 170 -10.74 -24.61 -17.77
N GLN A 171 -11.45 -25.61 -18.27
CA GLN A 171 -12.47 -26.33 -17.52
C GLN A 171 -11.86 -27.14 -16.37
N LEU A 172 -10.78 -27.89 -16.61
CA LEU A 172 -10.11 -28.72 -15.62
C LEU A 172 -9.62 -27.92 -14.40
N PHE A 173 -9.05 -26.74 -14.62
CA PHE A 173 -8.52 -25.88 -13.57
C PHE A 173 -9.48 -24.78 -13.09
N SER A 174 -10.71 -24.76 -13.61
CA SER A 174 -11.69 -23.69 -13.34
C SER A 174 -11.11 -22.29 -13.60
N GLU A 175 -10.29 -22.16 -14.66
CA GLU A 175 -9.52 -20.96 -14.98
C GLU A 175 -10.42 -19.73 -15.07
N LYS A 176 -11.58 -19.85 -15.73
CA LYS A 176 -12.54 -18.76 -15.89
C LYS A 176 -12.89 -18.07 -14.57
N LYS A 177 -13.08 -18.85 -13.49
CA LYS A 177 -13.38 -18.27 -12.16
C LYS A 177 -12.27 -17.33 -11.66
N PHE A 178 -11.01 -17.74 -11.83
CA PHE A 178 -9.87 -16.94 -11.40
C PHE A 178 -9.66 -15.72 -12.30
N ARG A 179 -9.89 -15.88 -13.61
CA ARG A 179 -9.85 -14.78 -14.57
C ARG A 179 -10.94 -13.73 -14.27
N ASP A 180 -12.17 -14.15 -14.06
CA ASP A 180 -13.28 -13.26 -13.72
C ASP A 180 -12.97 -12.51 -12.41
N SER A 181 -12.43 -13.19 -11.40
CA SER A 181 -12.00 -12.57 -10.13
C SER A 181 -10.87 -11.55 -10.33
N LEU A 182 -9.91 -11.84 -11.22
CA LEU A 182 -8.85 -10.89 -11.57
C LEU A 182 -9.42 -9.65 -12.26
N TYR A 183 -10.32 -9.82 -13.20
CA TYR A 183 -10.94 -8.70 -13.91
C TYR A 183 -11.77 -7.82 -12.98
N GLU A 184 -12.53 -8.43 -12.07
CA GLU A 184 -13.27 -7.69 -11.05
C GLU A 184 -12.32 -6.87 -10.15
N ALA A 185 -11.20 -7.45 -9.74
CA ALA A 185 -10.21 -6.75 -8.93
C ALA A 185 -9.55 -5.59 -9.69
N LEU A 186 -9.22 -5.76 -10.97
CA LEU A 186 -8.67 -4.70 -11.82
C LEU A 186 -9.67 -3.56 -12.03
N ASP A 187 -10.95 -3.86 -12.20
CA ASP A 187 -11.99 -2.83 -12.35
C ASP A 187 -12.16 -2.02 -11.05
N LYS A 188 -12.17 -2.67 -9.88
CA LYS A 188 -12.18 -1.99 -8.58
C LYS A 188 -10.94 -1.13 -8.37
N LEU A 189 -9.76 -1.63 -8.73
CA LEU A 189 -8.52 -0.86 -8.64
C LEU A 189 -8.58 0.39 -9.54
N ARG A 190 -9.09 0.26 -10.77
CA ARG A 190 -9.28 1.39 -11.67
C ARG A 190 -10.19 2.45 -11.05
N GLU A 191 -11.36 2.05 -10.55
CA GLU A 191 -12.33 2.95 -9.93
C GLU A 191 -11.72 3.69 -8.73
N SER A 192 -11.03 2.97 -7.84
CA SER A 192 -10.39 3.58 -6.68
C SER A 192 -9.17 4.44 -7.07
N TYR A 193 -8.41 4.07 -8.11
CA TYR A 193 -7.36 4.92 -8.67
C TYR A 193 -7.94 6.22 -9.24
N ASP A 194 -8.99 6.17 -10.05
CA ASP A 194 -9.64 7.35 -10.62
C ASP A 194 -10.16 8.29 -9.52
N ALA A 195 -10.63 7.73 -8.39
CA ALA A 195 -11.07 8.52 -7.25
C ALA A 195 -9.93 9.27 -6.55
N VAL A 196 -8.74 8.67 -6.42
CA VAL A 196 -7.58 9.30 -5.75
C VAL A 196 -6.75 10.18 -6.68
N ALA A 197 -6.77 9.92 -8.00
CA ALA A 197 -5.99 10.65 -9.00
C ALA A 197 -6.53 12.07 -9.30
N GLN A 198 -7.67 12.46 -8.72
CA GLN A 198 -8.23 13.81 -8.88
C GLN A 198 -7.34 14.85 -8.19
N GLU A 199 -6.95 15.89 -8.90
CA GLU A 199 -6.13 17.00 -8.39
C GLU A 199 -6.68 17.61 -7.08
N LYS A 200 -8.00 17.74 -6.98
CA LYS A 200 -8.68 18.26 -5.79
C LYS A 200 -8.43 17.36 -4.55
N VAL A 201 -8.36 16.05 -4.74
CA VAL A 201 -8.13 15.06 -3.67
C VAL A 201 -6.68 15.13 -3.22
N GLU A 202 -5.72 15.15 -4.16
CA GLU A 202 -4.30 15.28 -3.87
C GLU A 202 -3.97 16.58 -3.12
N ASN A 203 -4.51 17.72 -3.57
CA ASN A 203 -4.31 19.01 -2.92
C ASN A 203 -4.85 19.06 -1.47
N LYS A 204 -5.96 18.39 -1.20
CA LYS A 204 -6.48 18.27 0.16
C LYS A 204 -5.59 17.40 1.04
N LEU A 205 -5.02 16.31 0.51
CA LEU A 205 -4.09 15.46 1.23
C LEU A 205 -2.80 16.22 1.57
N ARG A 206 -2.22 16.93 0.59
CA ARG A 206 -1.01 17.74 0.79
C ARG A 206 -1.18 18.77 1.91
N LYS A 207 -2.37 19.37 2.06
CA LYS A 207 -2.67 20.28 3.17
C LYS A 207 -2.58 19.62 4.55
N GLN A 208 -2.80 18.30 4.66
CA GLN A 208 -2.67 17.56 5.92
C GLN A 208 -1.21 17.16 6.23
N LEU A 209 -0.30 17.31 5.27
CA LEU A 209 1.14 17.07 5.45
C LEU A 209 1.88 18.29 6.04
N VAL A 210 1.24 19.44 6.15
CA VAL A 210 1.88 20.64 6.71
C VAL A 210 2.00 20.49 8.22
N LEU A 211 3.19 20.81 8.76
CA LEU A 211 3.41 20.97 10.19
C LEU A 211 2.63 22.20 10.69
N ILE A 212 1.49 21.99 11.35
CA ILE A 212 0.70 23.04 12.03
C ILE A 212 1.05 23.06 13.51
#